data_de8f010a3f8544ba6e4e4c58a1623804
#
_entry.id   de8f010a3f8544ba6e4e4c58a1623804
#
_cell.length_a   1.000
_cell.length_b   1.000
_cell.length_c   1.000
_cell.angle_alpha   90.00
_cell.angle_beta   90.00
_cell.angle_gamma   90.00
#
_symmetry.space_group_name_H-M   'P 1'
#
loop_
_entity.id
_entity.type
_entity.pdbx_description
1 polymer ?
#
loop_
_entity_poly.entity_id
_entity_poly.type
_entity_poly.pdbx_seq_one_letter_code
_entity_poly.pdbx_strand_id
1 'polypeptide(L)'
;DSITVENFTWSEGYTALKDGRIDAMVGSWANGDPISGLIELKATQGIRILNMDEAIAKKVADSNEGVGTGTLTFENDDSIPQEDTILAPANSGVIIADASVDEESIYQYTKAVLEHLDDLKALSVYFNDFETVCTSVCVESLPFHPGAAKALREAGLWEDRFTVYEG
;
A
#
# COMPACT_ATOMS: atom_id res chain seq x y z
N ASP A 1 26.84 -1.01 -16.50
CA ASP A 1 25.85 -0.35 -17.36
C ASP A 1 25.11 0.67 -16.53
N SER A 2 24.84 1.85 -17.09
CA SER A 2 24.12 2.93 -16.42
C SER A 2 22.68 2.95 -16.91
N ILE A 3 21.73 3.11 -15.99
CA ILE A 3 20.34 3.42 -16.32
C ILE A 3 20.18 4.95 -16.25
N THR A 4 19.31 5.49 -17.09
CA THR A 4 18.84 6.88 -16.95
C THR A 4 17.57 6.88 -16.13
N VAL A 5 17.52 7.71 -15.09
CA VAL A 5 16.34 7.84 -14.22
C VAL A 5 15.68 9.17 -14.52
N GLU A 6 14.37 9.12 -14.78
CA GLU A 6 13.52 10.30 -14.97
C GLU A 6 12.44 10.31 -13.89
N ASN A 7 12.02 11.49 -13.46
CA ASN A 7 10.99 11.67 -12.46
C ASN A 7 9.70 12.18 -13.12
N PHE A 8 8.62 11.44 -12.90
CA PHE A 8 7.29 11.73 -13.41
C PHE A 8 6.26 11.69 -12.28
N THR A 9 5.14 12.33 -12.49
CA THR A 9 3.92 11.95 -11.78
C THR A 9 3.46 10.56 -12.24
N TRP A 10 2.62 9.88 -11.49
CA TRP A 10 2.09 8.57 -11.86
C TRP A 10 1.47 8.58 -13.28
N SER A 11 0.61 9.56 -13.56
CA SER A 11 -0.07 9.67 -14.85
C SER A 11 0.89 9.91 -16.02
N GLU A 12 1.88 10.76 -15.83
CA GLU A 12 2.91 11.03 -16.84
C GLU A 12 3.80 9.82 -17.08
N GLY A 13 4.15 9.07 -16.02
CA GLY A 13 4.93 7.85 -16.12
C GLY A 13 4.20 6.77 -16.94
N TYR A 14 2.93 6.51 -16.66
CA TYR A 14 2.13 5.57 -17.46
C TYR A 14 2.05 6.00 -18.93
N THR A 15 1.87 7.31 -19.19
CA THR A 15 1.87 7.84 -20.55
C THR A 15 3.24 7.68 -21.22
N ALA A 16 4.32 7.96 -20.50
CA ALA A 16 5.69 7.84 -21.03
C ALA A 16 6.04 6.39 -21.38
N LEU A 17 5.63 5.42 -20.54
CA LEU A 17 5.80 4.00 -20.84
C LEU A 17 4.95 3.56 -22.05
N LYS A 18 3.70 4.00 -22.13
CA LYS A 18 2.81 3.73 -23.25
C LYS A 18 3.36 4.27 -24.59
N ASP A 19 3.95 5.45 -24.56
CA ASP A 19 4.53 6.10 -25.74
C ASP A 19 5.94 5.59 -26.08
N GLY A 20 6.51 4.66 -25.29
CA GLY A 20 7.86 4.15 -25.49
C GLY A 20 8.97 5.16 -25.21
N ARG A 21 8.70 6.20 -24.43
CA ARG A 21 9.70 7.19 -24.01
C ARG A 21 10.58 6.70 -22.88
N ILE A 22 10.09 5.73 -22.11
CA ILE A 22 10.81 4.99 -21.06
C ILE A 22 10.60 3.50 -21.26
N ASP A 23 11.55 2.71 -20.80
CA ASP A 23 11.55 1.24 -20.95
C ASP A 23 10.89 0.54 -19.75
N ALA A 24 10.90 1.17 -18.60
CA ALA A 24 10.32 0.64 -17.35
C ALA A 24 9.91 1.78 -16.41
N MET A 25 8.99 1.49 -15.50
CA MET A 25 8.61 2.40 -14.42
C MET A 25 8.25 1.62 -13.16
N VAL A 26 8.22 2.32 -12.03
CA VAL A 26 7.60 1.77 -10.81
C VAL A 26 6.09 1.80 -11.00
N GLY A 27 5.45 0.65 -10.89
CA GLY A 27 3.99 0.52 -10.87
C GLY A 27 3.47 0.42 -9.44
N SER A 28 2.16 0.45 -9.27
CA SER A 28 1.53 0.30 -7.96
C SER A 28 0.32 -0.62 -8.03
N TRP A 29 0.21 -1.47 -7.01
CA TRP A 29 -0.97 -2.26 -6.68
C TRP A 29 -1.48 -1.82 -5.32
N ALA A 30 -2.78 -1.78 -5.16
CA ALA A 30 -3.43 -1.53 -3.89
C ALA A 30 -4.20 -2.79 -3.47
N ASN A 31 -3.74 -3.45 -2.39
CA ASN A 31 -4.40 -4.62 -1.81
C ASN A 31 -4.72 -5.74 -2.83
N GLY A 32 -3.77 -6.04 -3.71
CA GLY A 32 -3.93 -7.07 -4.75
C GLY A 32 -4.51 -6.58 -6.07
N ASP A 33 -5.05 -5.37 -6.12
CA ASP A 33 -5.65 -4.81 -7.33
C ASP A 33 -4.74 -3.77 -8.01
N PRO A 34 -4.62 -3.80 -9.35
CA PRO A 34 -3.87 -2.79 -10.08
C PRO A 34 -4.60 -1.44 -10.07
N ILE A 35 -3.86 -0.35 -9.91
CA ILE A 35 -4.42 1.00 -10.04
C ILE A 35 -4.79 1.32 -11.50
N SER A 36 -5.67 2.29 -11.70
CA SER A 36 -6.31 2.58 -13.01
C SER A 36 -5.36 2.75 -14.19
N GLY A 37 -4.22 3.45 -14.01
CA GLY A 37 -3.23 3.62 -15.08
C GLY A 37 -2.60 2.30 -15.54
N LEU A 38 -2.44 1.36 -14.63
CA LEU A 38 -1.91 0.04 -14.93
C LEU A 38 -2.94 -0.85 -15.65
N ILE A 39 -4.22 -0.73 -15.28
CA ILE A 39 -5.31 -1.39 -15.98
C ILE A 39 -5.36 -0.95 -17.44
N GLU A 40 -5.20 0.34 -17.71
CA GLU A 40 -5.15 0.86 -19.09
C GLU A 40 -3.95 0.32 -19.87
N LEU A 41 -2.76 0.29 -19.27
CA LEU A 41 -1.58 -0.30 -19.92
C LEU A 41 -1.77 -1.77 -20.25
N LYS A 42 -2.29 -2.57 -19.31
CA LYS A 42 -2.60 -3.98 -19.54
C LYS A 42 -3.56 -4.19 -20.71
N ALA A 43 -4.56 -3.32 -20.85
CA ALA A 43 -5.57 -3.42 -21.88
C ALA A 43 -5.07 -2.98 -23.27
N THR A 44 -4.08 -2.09 -23.34
CA THR A 44 -3.64 -1.46 -24.60
C THR A 44 -2.32 -1.98 -25.13
N GLN A 45 -1.48 -2.52 -24.27
CA GLN A 45 -0.18 -3.10 -24.65
C GLN A 45 0.22 -4.18 -23.65
N GLY A 46 1.02 -5.12 -24.08
CA GLY A 46 1.58 -6.14 -23.19
C GLY A 46 2.52 -5.48 -22.18
N ILE A 47 2.33 -5.78 -20.90
CA ILE A 47 3.25 -5.37 -19.82
C ILE A 47 3.85 -6.62 -19.17
N ARG A 48 5.03 -6.46 -18.61
CA ARG A 48 5.67 -7.47 -17.76
C ARG A 48 6.03 -6.82 -16.44
N ILE A 49 5.70 -7.47 -15.35
CA ILE A 49 6.13 -7.06 -14.02
C ILE A 49 7.53 -7.67 -13.77
N LEU A 50 8.45 -6.86 -13.31
CA LEU A 50 9.79 -7.32 -12.97
C LEU A 50 9.78 -7.84 -11.54
N ASN A 51 10.07 -9.14 -11.39
CA ASN A 51 10.23 -9.74 -10.07
C ASN A 51 11.49 -9.18 -9.40
N MET A 52 11.42 -8.98 -8.09
CA MET A 52 12.56 -8.55 -7.30
C MET A 52 13.25 -9.78 -6.68
N ASP A 53 14.57 -9.82 -6.75
CA ASP A 53 15.36 -10.81 -6.01
C ASP A 53 15.13 -10.65 -4.49
N GLU A 54 14.97 -11.75 -3.78
CA GLU A 54 14.65 -11.75 -2.35
C GLU A 54 15.68 -10.98 -1.51
N ALA A 55 16.97 -11.09 -1.84
CA ALA A 55 18.01 -10.36 -1.14
C ALA A 55 17.95 -8.85 -1.39
N ILE A 56 17.51 -8.44 -2.57
CA ILE A 56 17.27 -7.04 -2.91
C ILE A 56 16.02 -6.52 -2.18
N ALA A 57 14.93 -7.29 -2.22
CA ALA A 57 13.69 -6.94 -1.53
C ALA A 57 13.92 -6.74 -0.03
N LYS A 58 14.65 -7.68 0.61
CA LYS A 58 15.04 -7.55 2.01
C LYS A 58 15.89 -6.30 2.26
N LYS A 59 16.87 -6.00 1.43
CA LYS A 59 17.71 -4.81 1.57
C LYS A 59 16.90 -3.51 1.46
N VAL A 60 15.89 -3.48 0.60
CA VAL A 60 14.97 -2.34 0.47
C VAL A 60 14.12 -2.20 1.74
N ALA A 61 13.54 -3.29 2.24
CA ALA A 61 12.77 -3.29 3.48
C ALA A 61 13.61 -2.86 4.70
N ASP A 62 14.83 -3.39 4.84
CA ASP A 62 15.75 -3.03 5.92
C ASP A 62 16.23 -1.56 5.87
N SER A 63 16.07 -0.87 4.73
CA SER A 63 16.51 0.51 4.57
C SER A 63 15.54 1.55 5.12
N ASN A 64 14.28 1.19 5.34
CA ASN A 64 13.23 2.11 5.78
C ASN A 64 12.11 1.34 6.51
N GLU A 65 11.81 1.71 7.75
CA GLU A 65 10.76 1.08 8.56
C GLU A 65 9.35 1.13 7.93
N GLY A 66 9.10 2.13 7.07
CA GLY A 66 7.82 2.26 6.34
C GLY A 66 7.71 1.38 5.10
N VAL A 67 8.73 0.58 4.79
CA VAL A 67 8.76 -0.29 3.62
C VAL A 67 8.97 -1.74 4.05
N GLY A 68 8.04 -2.59 3.71
CA GLY A 68 8.15 -4.03 3.85
C GLY A 68 8.30 -4.72 2.49
N THR A 69 8.02 -5.99 2.46
CA THR A 69 7.87 -6.79 1.24
C THR A 69 6.46 -7.34 1.15
N GLY A 70 5.91 -7.35 -0.03
CA GLY A 70 4.61 -7.92 -0.34
C GLY A 70 4.69 -8.86 -1.54
N THR A 71 3.75 -9.75 -1.62
CA THR A 71 3.61 -10.68 -2.73
C THR A 71 2.41 -10.30 -3.57
N LEU A 72 2.64 -10.11 -4.88
CA LEU A 72 1.58 -9.91 -5.86
C LEU A 72 1.30 -11.26 -6.53
N THR A 73 0.04 -11.63 -6.61
CA THR A 73 -0.42 -12.87 -7.24
C THR A 73 -1.27 -12.53 -8.47
N PHE A 74 -0.98 -13.19 -9.58
CA PHE A 74 -1.64 -12.96 -10.86
C PHE A 74 -2.34 -14.22 -11.37
N GLU A 75 -2.82 -15.07 -10.47
CA GLU A 75 -3.56 -16.26 -10.81
C GLU A 75 -4.74 -15.91 -11.73
N ASN A 76 -4.79 -16.56 -12.89
CA ASN A 76 -5.79 -16.34 -13.91
C ASN A 76 -5.78 -14.95 -14.61
N ASP A 77 -4.67 -14.22 -14.56
CA ASP A 77 -4.51 -12.98 -15.32
C ASP A 77 -3.60 -13.18 -16.55
N ASP A 78 -4.17 -13.74 -17.62
CA ASP A 78 -3.46 -13.99 -18.88
C ASP A 78 -2.92 -12.70 -19.55
N SER A 79 -3.33 -11.53 -19.07
CA SER A 79 -2.85 -10.24 -19.60
C SER A 79 -1.45 -9.86 -19.09
N ILE A 80 -0.97 -10.58 -18.08
CA ILE A 80 0.40 -10.44 -17.55
C ILE A 80 1.11 -11.80 -17.68
N PRO A 81 1.73 -12.08 -18.84
CA PRO A 81 2.36 -13.38 -19.11
C PRO A 81 3.67 -13.52 -18.34
N GLN A 82 3.62 -14.00 -17.12
CA GLN A 82 4.77 -14.17 -16.24
C GLN A 82 4.50 -15.19 -15.13
N GLU A 83 5.42 -15.28 -14.18
CA GLU A 83 5.26 -16.10 -12.97
C GLU A 83 4.00 -15.68 -12.19
N ASP A 84 3.28 -16.64 -11.64
CA ASP A 84 2.03 -16.42 -10.92
C ASP A 84 2.20 -15.57 -9.65
N THR A 85 3.43 -15.44 -9.17
CA THR A 85 3.76 -14.73 -7.92
C THR A 85 4.99 -13.85 -8.10
N ILE A 86 4.88 -12.60 -7.72
CA ILE A 86 5.95 -11.59 -7.78
C ILE A 86 6.21 -11.03 -6.39
N LEU A 87 7.47 -11.00 -5.99
CA LEU A 87 7.92 -10.28 -4.80
C LEU A 87 8.14 -8.80 -5.14
N ALA A 88 7.56 -7.92 -4.36
CA ALA A 88 7.65 -6.47 -4.54
C ALA A 88 7.87 -5.74 -3.21
N PRO A 89 8.42 -4.52 -3.22
CA PRO A 89 8.36 -3.65 -2.06
C PRO A 89 6.90 -3.30 -1.74
N ALA A 90 6.57 -3.28 -0.46
CA ALA A 90 5.24 -2.92 0.02
C ALA A 90 5.33 -1.79 1.04
N ASN A 91 4.36 -0.89 1.00
CA ASN A 91 4.18 0.14 2.00
C ASN A 91 2.70 0.32 2.32
N SER A 92 2.38 0.83 3.49
CA SER A 92 1.01 1.18 3.84
C SER A 92 0.81 2.69 3.87
N GLY A 93 -0.38 3.12 3.45
CA GLY A 93 -0.87 4.46 3.75
C GLY A 93 -1.28 4.54 5.22
N VAL A 94 -1.00 5.69 5.86
CA VAL A 94 -1.43 5.95 7.23
C VAL A 94 -2.22 7.25 7.30
N ILE A 95 -3.21 7.29 8.16
CA ILE A 95 -3.90 8.53 8.51
C ILE A 95 -3.21 9.08 9.75
N ILE A 96 -2.70 10.29 9.64
CA ILE A 96 -2.03 10.97 10.74
C ILE A 96 -2.91 12.07 11.31
N ALA A 97 -2.85 12.26 12.61
CA ALA A 97 -3.49 13.35 13.32
C ALA A 97 -2.46 14.09 14.16
N ASP A 98 -2.70 15.37 14.43
CA ASP A 98 -1.92 16.10 15.43
C ASP A 98 -2.15 15.48 16.81
N ALA A 99 -1.09 15.31 17.56
CA ALA A 99 -1.14 14.68 18.88
C ALA A 99 -2.00 15.46 19.91
N SER A 100 -2.24 16.75 19.67
CA SER A 100 -3.09 17.60 20.52
C SER A 100 -4.58 17.51 20.26
N VAL A 101 -5.01 16.75 19.22
CA VAL A 101 -6.43 16.50 18.98
C VAL A 101 -6.99 15.67 20.13
N ASP A 102 -8.18 16.00 20.58
CA ASP A 102 -8.79 15.30 21.71
C ASP A 102 -9.09 13.84 21.39
N GLU A 103 -8.99 13.00 22.43
CA GLU A 103 -9.16 11.55 22.30
C GLU A 103 -10.52 11.17 21.70
N GLU A 104 -11.59 11.85 22.08
CA GLU A 104 -12.95 11.53 21.64
C GLU A 104 -13.11 11.78 20.14
N SER A 105 -12.58 12.87 19.61
CA SER A 105 -12.63 13.19 18.18
C SER A 105 -11.93 12.11 17.33
N ILE A 106 -10.74 11.67 17.72
CA ILE A 106 -10.03 10.61 17.00
C ILE A 106 -10.71 9.26 17.20
N TYR A 107 -11.24 8.98 18.39
CA TYR A 107 -12.02 7.77 18.63
C TYR A 107 -13.24 7.69 17.71
N GLN A 108 -14.05 8.75 17.64
CA GLN A 108 -15.23 8.79 16.77
C GLN A 108 -14.89 8.69 15.30
N TYR A 109 -13.81 9.36 14.85
CA TYR A 109 -13.30 9.24 13.48
C TYR A 109 -12.92 7.81 13.15
N THR A 110 -12.07 7.18 13.96
CA THR A 110 -11.60 5.81 13.73
C THR A 110 -12.76 4.82 13.75
N LYS A 111 -13.67 4.97 14.70
CA LYS A 111 -14.86 4.15 14.80
C LYS A 111 -15.75 4.28 13.56
N ALA A 112 -16.00 5.50 13.09
CA ALA A 112 -16.77 5.73 11.87
C ALA A 112 -16.13 5.07 10.64
N VAL A 113 -14.81 5.14 10.49
CA VAL A 113 -14.09 4.44 9.41
C VAL A 113 -14.32 2.93 9.49
N LEU A 114 -14.17 2.34 10.68
CA LEU A 114 -14.37 0.90 10.89
C LEU A 114 -15.80 0.44 10.65
N GLU A 115 -16.78 1.23 11.09
CA GLU A 115 -18.21 0.93 10.92
C GLU A 115 -18.71 1.06 9.46
N HIS A 116 -17.99 1.83 8.62
CA HIS A 116 -18.35 2.09 7.23
C HIS A 116 -17.34 1.52 6.22
N LEU A 117 -16.58 0.49 6.61
CA LEU A 117 -15.56 -0.10 5.72
C LEU A 117 -16.14 -0.60 4.40
N ASP A 118 -17.33 -1.20 4.40
CA ASP A 118 -17.96 -1.69 3.16
C ASP A 118 -18.29 -0.56 2.18
N ASP A 119 -18.73 0.58 2.70
CA ASP A 119 -18.98 1.77 1.88
C ASP A 119 -17.66 2.33 1.31
N LEU A 120 -16.59 2.32 2.12
CA LEU A 120 -15.27 2.78 1.70
C LEU A 120 -14.63 1.82 0.67
N LYS A 121 -14.79 0.50 0.84
CA LYS A 121 -14.36 -0.50 -0.14
C LYS A 121 -15.05 -0.29 -1.50
N ALA A 122 -16.33 0.07 -1.50
CA ALA A 122 -17.05 0.39 -2.73
C ALA A 122 -16.53 1.65 -3.45
N LEU A 123 -15.87 2.54 -2.73
CA LEU A 123 -15.32 3.80 -3.28
C LEU A 123 -13.86 3.65 -3.75
N SER A 124 -13.07 2.78 -3.13
CA SER A 124 -11.65 2.67 -3.45
C SER A 124 -11.04 1.34 -3.01
N VAL A 125 -10.26 0.75 -3.90
CA VAL A 125 -9.46 -0.47 -3.64
C VAL A 125 -8.47 -0.31 -2.48
N TYR A 126 -8.11 0.90 -2.10
CA TYR A 126 -7.24 1.15 -0.94
C TYR A 126 -7.84 0.71 0.40
N PHE A 127 -9.13 0.45 0.46
CA PHE A 127 -9.80 -0.05 1.66
C PHE A 127 -10.05 -1.56 1.64
N ASN A 128 -9.72 -2.24 0.52
CA ASN A 128 -9.77 -3.70 0.49
C ASN A 128 -8.77 -4.26 1.51
N ASP A 129 -9.17 -5.30 2.22
CA ASP A 129 -8.36 -5.94 3.27
C ASP A 129 -7.81 -4.98 4.35
N PHE A 130 -8.55 -3.88 4.61
CA PHE A 130 -8.15 -2.85 5.58
C PHE A 130 -7.78 -3.45 6.94
N GLU A 131 -8.53 -4.43 7.44
CA GLU A 131 -8.26 -5.09 8.72
C GLU A 131 -6.89 -5.79 8.70
N THR A 132 -6.56 -6.49 7.62
CA THR A 132 -5.26 -7.16 7.48
C THR A 132 -4.13 -6.14 7.32
N VAL A 133 -4.31 -5.12 6.49
CA VAL A 133 -3.31 -4.09 6.24
C VAL A 133 -3.06 -3.24 7.48
N CYS A 134 -4.12 -2.86 8.20
CA CYS A 134 -4.03 -2.10 9.45
C CYS A 134 -3.13 -2.78 10.49
N THR A 135 -3.11 -4.11 10.50
CA THR A 135 -2.34 -4.89 11.48
C THR A 135 -0.99 -5.36 10.94
N SER A 136 -0.85 -5.59 9.64
CA SER A 136 0.36 -6.24 9.08
C SER A 136 1.51 -5.29 8.71
N VAL A 137 1.22 -4.04 8.36
CA VAL A 137 2.21 -3.08 7.83
C VAL A 137 2.27 -1.80 8.66
N CYS A 138 2.10 -1.91 9.97
CA CYS A 138 2.27 -0.77 10.88
C CYS A 138 3.74 -0.43 11.05
N VAL A 139 4.05 0.86 10.96
CA VAL A 139 5.37 1.38 11.34
C VAL A 139 5.46 1.39 12.85
N GLU A 140 6.24 0.49 13.45
CA GLU A 140 6.31 0.28 14.89
C GLU A 140 6.78 1.53 15.66
N SER A 141 7.57 2.40 15.02
CA SER A 141 8.03 3.67 15.59
C SER A 141 6.96 4.76 15.65
N LEU A 142 5.80 4.59 14.99
CA LEU A 142 4.70 5.54 15.02
C LEU A 142 3.64 5.10 16.03
N PRO A 143 3.54 5.77 17.19
CA PRO A 143 2.54 5.42 18.19
C PRO A 143 1.14 5.81 17.69
N PHE A 144 0.15 5.00 18.05
CA PHE A 144 -1.25 5.30 17.80
C PHE A 144 -1.74 6.42 18.73
N HIS A 145 -2.57 7.30 18.19
CA HIS A 145 -3.32 8.25 19.02
C HIS A 145 -4.23 7.48 20.02
N PRO A 146 -4.36 7.94 21.29
CA PRO A 146 -5.18 7.25 22.30
C PRO A 146 -6.59 6.90 21.83
N GLY A 147 -7.26 7.83 21.14
CA GLY A 147 -8.60 7.60 20.58
C GLY A 147 -8.62 6.50 19.51
N ALA A 148 -7.62 6.45 18.63
CA ALA A 148 -7.51 5.39 17.64
C ALA A 148 -7.25 4.02 18.29
N ALA A 149 -6.35 3.98 19.26
CA ALA A 149 -6.06 2.77 20.02
C ALA A 149 -7.31 2.21 20.74
N LYS A 150 -8.14 3.10 21.31
CA LYS A 150 -9.42 2.72 21.93
C LYS A 150 -10.37 2.07 20.93
N ALA A 151 -10.58 2.70 19.77
CA ALA A 151 -11.47 2.16 18.74
C ALA A 151 -10.97 0.82 18.17
N LEU A 152 -9.66 0.68 17.92
CA LEU A 152 -9.07 -0.56 17.45
C LEU A 152 -9.18 -1.70 18.47
N ARG A 153 -9.06 -1.42 19.77
CA ARG A 153 -9.28 -2.41 20.83
C ARG A 153 -10.74 -2.89 20.87
N GLU A 154 -11.69 -1.97 20.77
CA GLU A 154 -13.11 -2.30 20.72
C GLU A 154 -13.46 -3.15 19.48
N ALA A 155 -12.82 -2.89 18.35
CA ALA A 155 -12.98 -3.66 17.13
C ALA A 155 -12.22 -5.01 17.12
N GLY A 156 -11.39 -5.30 18.12
CA GLY A 156 -10.57 -6.52 18.17
C GLY A 156 -9.37 -6.51 17.22
N LEU A 157 -8.96 -5.33 16.74
CA LEU A 157 -7.85 -5.14 15.81
C LEU A 157 -6.55 -4.68 16.48
N TRP A 158 -6.53 -4.55 17.80
CA TRP A 158 -5.36 -4.14 18.55
C TRP A 158 -4.39 -5.31 18.76
N GLU A 159 -3.10 -5.09 18.51
CA GLU A 159 -2.03 -6.05 18.76
C GLU A 159 -1.06 -5.56 19.84
N ASP A 160 -0.44 -6.50 20.58
CA ASP A 160 0.47 -6.19 21.69
C ASP A 160 1.74 -5.43 21.27
N ARG A 161 2.12 -5.50 19.98
CA ARG A 161 3.26 -4.77 19.42
C ARG A 161 2.96 -3.28 19.17
N PHE A 162 1.71 -2.87 19.19
CA PHE A 162 1.33 -1.48 18.96
C PHE A 162 1.58 -0.63 20.20
N THR A 163 2.05 0.57 19.99
CA THR A 163 2.30 1.56 21.05
C THR A 163 1.28 2.69 20.97
N VAL A 164 1.00 3.29 22.10
CA VAL A 164 0.10 4.44 22.21
C VAL A 164 0.93 5.68 22.53
N TYR A 165 0.59 6.80 21.92
CA TYR A 165 1.20 8.09 22.25
C TYR A 165 0.83 8.49 23.68
N GLU A 166 1.82 8.80 24.49
CA GLU A 166 1.65 9.10 25.94
C GLU A 166 1.71 10.61 26.27
N GLY A 167 1.92 11.48 25.27
CA GLY A 167 2.01 12.93 25.48
C GLY A 167 3.42 13.47 25.53
#